data_91ea4688ab088436e45b21e1651d8880
#
_entry.id   91ea4688ab088436e45b21e1651d8880
#
_cell.length_a   1.000
_cell.length_b   1.000
_cell.length_c   1.000
_cell.angle_alpha   90.00
_cell.angle_beta   90.00
_cell.angle_gamma   90.00
#
_symmetry.space_group_name_H-M   'P 1'
#
loop_
_entity.id
_entity.type
_entity.pdbx_description
1 polymer ?
#
loop_
_entity_poly.entity_id
_entity_poly.type
_entity_poly.pdbx_seq_one_letter_code
_entity_poly.pdbx_strand_id
1 'polypeptide(L)'
;MAARHFLLHRLRLRSFQGFTVAAPKGHRLWCSATSAPEEAASNAEVDDPEWRKKEEKIVRDVEPIVSLTMQILYSSRYMNGEILTMEDERAVVENILIYHPDYEDKIGSGLNSIMVDQHPLYLFPRCLFVVRTDGSWIDFSYRVCIEEYIKNKYQIPSHTLTRHGMCN
;
A
#
# COMPACT_ATOMS: atom_id res chain seq x y z
N MET A 1 -9.15 -19.58 -12.06
CA MET A 1 -7.72 -19.47 -11.72
C MET A 1 -7.09 -18.11 -12.07
N ALA A 2 -7.73 -17.27 -12.86
CA ALA A 2 -7.18 -15.96 -13.29
C ALA A 2 -7.26 -14.83 -12.22
N ALA A 3 -8.15 -14.91 -11.24
CA ALA A 3 -8.35 -13.85 -10.25
C ALA A 3 -7.22 -13.69 -9.23
N ARG A 4 -6.49 -14.79 -8.92
CA ARG A 4 -5.41 -14.78 -7.93
C ARG A 4 -4.19 -13.98 -8.37
N HIS A 5 -3.85 -14.03 -9.65
CA HIS A 5 -2.69 -13.29 -10.21
C HIS A 5 -2.94 -11.78 -10.26
N PHE A 6 -4.20 -11.37 -10.35
CA PHE A 6 -4.59 -9.96 -10.41
C PHE A 6 -4.43 -9.24 -9.06
N LEU A 7 -4.59 -9.95 -7.93
CA LEU A 7 -4.49 -9.34 -6.60
C LEU A 7 -3.03 -8.98 -6.27
N LEU A 8 -2.11 -9.91 -6.48
CA LEU A 8 -0.68 -9.68 -6.28
C LEU A 8 -0.13 -8.62 -7.24
N HIS A 9 -0.62 -8.61 -8.51
CA HIS A 9 -0.22 -7.60 -9.48
C HIS A 9 -0.75 -6.20 -9.14
N ARG A 10 -1.89 -6.08 -8.44
CA ARG A 10 -2.42 -4.77 -8.00
C ARG A 10 -1.72 -4.24 -6.74
N LEU A 11 -1.23 -5.10 -5.87
CA LEU A 11 -0.32 -4.72 -4.79
C LEU A 11 1.06 -4.28 -5.33
N ARG A 12 1.47 -4.80 -6.50
CA ARG A 12 2.69 -4.42 -7.24
C ARG A 12 2.57 -3.11 -8.04
N LEU A 13 1.40 -2.50 -8.17
CA LEU A 13 1.23 -1.37 -9.07
C LEU A 13 1.63 -0.02 -8.45
N ARG A 14 2.75 0.42 -9.00
CA ARG A 14 3.28 1.75 -9.26
C ARG A 14 4.05 2.43 -8.14
N SER A 15 5.36 2.19 -8.18
CA SER A 15 6.30 3.27 -7.92
C SER A 15 6.02 4.41 -8.92
N PHE A 16 5.66 5.57 -8.42
CA PHE A 16 5.65 6.80 -9.20
C PHE A 16 7.07 7.09 -9.63
N GLN A 17 7.34 6.93 -10.93
CA GLN A 17 8.58 7.41 -11.54
C GLN A 17 8.66 8.91 -11.33
N GLY A 18 9.69 9.32 -10.58
CA GLY A 18 10.00 10.72 -10.36
C GLY A 18 10.24 11.44 -11.69
N PHE A 19 9.68 12.62 -11.80
CA PHE A 19 10.00 13.60 -12.84
C PHE A 19 11.49 13.93 -12.74
N THR A 20 12.28 13.46 -13.68
CA THR A 20 13.64 13.93 -13.88
C THR A 20 13.61 15.24 -14.64
N VAL A 21 13.94 16.31 -13.92
CA VAL A 21 14.27 17.59 -14.55
C VAL A 21 15.63 17.43 -15.23
N ALA A 22 15.66 17.65 -16.53
CA ALA A 22 16.89 17.61 -17.33
C ALA A 22 17.83 18.75 -16.94
N ALA A 23 19.07 18.43 -16.57
CA ALA A 23 20.17 19.39 -16.49
C ALA A 23 21.10 19.24 -17.71
N PRO A 24 21.75 20.33 -18.15
CA PRO A 24 22.39 20.41 -19.45
C PRO A 24 23.76 19.71 -19.55
N LYS A 25 24.07 19.35 -20.78
CA LYS A 25 25.31 18.70 -21.24
C LYS A 25 26.59 19.47 -20.89
N GLY A 26 27.52 18.80 -20.24
CA GLY A 26 28.91 19.20 -20.19
C GLY A 26 29.79 18.04 -20.62
N HIS A 27 30.50 18.22 -21.76
CA HIS A 27 31.48 17.27 -22.28
C HIS A 27 32.68 17.13 -21.32
N ARG A 28 33.16 15.93 -21.10
CA ARG A 28 34.59 15.61 -21.16
C ARG A 28 34.83 14.11 -21.36
N LEU A 29 35.67 13.88 -22.34
CA LEU A 29 36.27 12.65 -22.79
C LEU A 29 37.31 12.07 -21.82
N TRP A 30 37.48 10.75 -21.97
CA TRP A 30 38.71 9.94 -21.85
C TRP A 30 38.93 9.21 -20.52
N CYS A 31 39.13 8.01 -20.46
CA CYS A 31 39.95 6.92 -20.95
C CYS A 31 39.60 5.60 -20.26
N SER A 32 39.61 4.57 -21.06
CA SER A 32 40.27 3.26 -20.95
C SER A 32 39.99 2.34 -19.77
N ALA A 33 39.29 1.28 -20.13
CA ALA A 33 39.62 -0.14 -19.97
C ALA A 33 40.21 -0.59 -18.62
N THR A 34 39.38 -1.28 -17.84
CA THR A 34 39.79 -2.58 -17.30
C THR A 34 38.49 -3.38 -17.07
N SER A 35 38.39 -4.48 -17.77
CA SER A 35 37.36 -5.48 -17.67
C SER A 35 37.45 -6.16 -16.30
N ALA A 36 36.49 -5.84 -15.40
CA ALA A 36 36.14 -6.69 -14.30
C ALA A 36 34.87 -7.45 -14.72
N PRO A 37 34.73 -8.74 -14.45
CA PRO A 37 33.53 -9.48 -14.77
C PRO A 37 32.38 -8.88 -13.95
N GLU A 38 31.40 -8.38 -14.65
CA GLU A 38 30.09 -8.05 -14.13
C GLU A 38 29.51 -9.37 -13.59
N GLU A 39 29.60 -9.53 -12.28
CA GLU A 39 28.76 -10.51 -11.60
C GLU A 39 27.31 -10.10 -11.88
N ALA A 40 26.73 -10.73 -12.88
CA ALA A 40 25.30 -10.78 -13.07
C ALA A 40 24.74 -11.35 -11.76
N ALA A 41 24.30 -10.46 -10.88
CA ALA A 41 23.45 -10.82 -9.77
C ALA A 41 22.19 -11.43 -10.40
N SER A 42 22.23 -12.74 -10.59
CA SER A 42 21.07 -13.52 -10.94
C SER A 42 20.05 -13.27 -9.84
N ASN A 43 19.00 -12.51 -10.17
CA ASN A 43 17.74 -12.53 -9.44
C ASN A 43 17.15 -13.94 -9.64
N ALA A 44 17.78 -14.95 -9.06
CA ALA A 44 17.14 -16.21 -8.79
C ALA A 44 16.02 -15.87 -7.81
N GLU A 45 14.79 -15.79 -8.31
CA GLU A 45 13.61 -15.97 -7.47
C GLU A 45 13.85 -17.27 -6.72
N VAL A 46 14.16 -17.13 -5.44
CA VAL A 46 14.28 -18.30 -4.57
C VAL A 46 12.86 -18.82 -4.44
N ASP A 47 12.57 -19.84 -5.25
CA ASP A 47 11.30 -20.55 -5.26
C ASP A 47 11.21 -21.40 -4.00
N ASP A 48 11.03 -20.73 -2.86
CA ASP A 48 10.87 -21.36 -1.55
C ASP A 48 9.43 -21.88 -1.40
N PRO A 49 9.22 -23.19 -1.41
CA PRO A 49 7.89 -23.77 -1.30
C PRO A 49 7.21 -23.45 0.05
N GLU A 50 7.97 -23.19 1.11
CA GLU A 50 7.42 -22.79 2.41
C GLU A 50 6.92 -21.34 2.34
N TRP A 51 7.69 -20.47 1.68
CA TRP A 51 7.27 -19.10 1.46
C TRP A 51 5.99 -19.03 0.64
N ARG A 52 5.87 -19.81 -0.43
CA ARG A 52 4.63 -19.84 -1.25
C ARG A 52 3.39 -20.21 -0.43
N LYS A 53 3.48 -21.23 0.41
CA LYS A 53 2.37 -21.62 1.30
C LYS A 53 1.99 -20.49 2.26
N LYS A 54 2.99 -19.80 2.79
CA LYS A 54 2.80 -18.64 3.67
C LYS A 54 2.17 -17.48 2.93
N GLU A 55 2.65 -17.18 1.73
CA GLU A 55 2.11 -16.16 0.83
C GLU A 55 0.64 -16.44 0.47
N GLU A 56 0.30 -17.66 0.10
CA GLU A 56 -1.10 -18.05 -0.18
C GLU A 56 -2.02 -17.83 1.03
N LYS A 57 -1.53 -18.12 2.22
CA LYS A 57 -2.29 -17.89 3.45
C LYS A 57 -2.48 -16.40 3.72
N ILE A 58 -1.43 -15.59 3.58
CA ILE A 58 -1.48 -14.14 3.73
C ILE A 58 -2.50 -13.55 2.74
N VAL A 59 -2.39 -13.91 1.46
CA VAL A 59 -3.30 -13.42 0.41
C VAL A 59 -4.75 -13.75 0.76
N ARG A 60 -5.03 -14.97 1.19
CA ARG A 60 -6.38 -15.39 1.59
C ARG A 60 -6.94 -14.57 2.75
N ASP A 61 -6.09 -14.27 3.75
CA ASP A 61 -6.52 -13.53 4.93
C ASP A 61 -6.68 -12.03 4.65
N VAL A 62 -5.93 -11.48 3.69
CA VAL A 62 -5.96 -10.06 3.33
C VAL A 62 -6.99 -9.76 2.24
N GLU A 63 -7.33 -10.74 1.40
CA GLU A 63 -8.27 -10.58 0.27
C GLU A 63 -9.62 -9.93 0.66
N PRO A 64 -10.29 -10.32 1.75
CA PRO A 64 -11.55 -9.69 2.16
C PRO A 64 -11.37 -8.21 2.51
N ILE A 65 -10.28 -7.85 3.18
CA ILE A 65 -9.96 -6.48 3.59
C ILE A 65 -9.69 -5.61 2.36
N VAL A 66 -8.87 -6.11 1.42
CA VAL A 66 -8.58 -5.42 0.16
C VAL A 66 -9.85 -5.27 -0.68
N SER A 67 -10.68 -6.32 -0.77
CA SER A 67 -11.94 -6.29 -1.52
C SER A 67 -12.89 -5.23 -0.98
N LEU A 68 -13.09 -5.17 0.34
CA LEU A 68 -13.88 -4.13 0.99
C LEU A 68 -13.35 -2.73 0.67
N THR A 69 -12.05 -2.53 0.83
CA THR A 69 -11.42 -1.22 0.56
C THR A 69 -11.57 -0.81 -0.90
N MET A 70 -11.39 -1.75 -1.84
CA MET A 70 -11.57 -1.47 -3.26
C MET A 70 -13.02 -1.15 -3.61
N GLN A 71 -14.00 -1.79 -2.98
CA GLN A 71 -15.41 -1.45 -3.15
C GLN A 71 -15.71 -0.05 -2.62
N ILE A 72 -15.17 0.33 -1.48
CA ILE A 72 -15.36 1.66 -0.91
C ILE A 72 -14.69 2.73 -1.78
N LEU A 73 -13.43 2.55 -2.17
CA LEU A 73 -12.65 3.58 -2.85
C LEU A 73 -12.95 3.70 -4.35
N TYR A 74 -13.26 2.60 -5.04
CA TYR A 74 -13.26 2.59 -6.52
C TYR A 74 -14.58 2.15 -7.15
N SER A 75 -15.60 1.79 -6.36
CA SER A 75 -16.94 1.59 -6.88
C SER A 75 -17.72 2.92 -6.90
N SER A 76 -18.93 2.89 -7.44
CA SER A 76 -19.89 4.00 -7.39
C SER A 76 -20.65 4.10 -6.06
N ARG A 77 -20.24 3.33 -5.04
CA ARG A 77 -20.95 3.26 -3.76
C ARG A 77 -20.85 4.56 -2.96
N TYR A 78 -19.71 5.23 -3.04
CA TYR A 78 -19.46 6.50 -2.36
C TYR A 78 -18.96 7.56 -3.32
N MET A 79 -19.46 8.78 -3.17
CA MET A 79 -18.97 9.96 -3.89
C MET A 79 -17.78 10.57 -3.12
N ASN A 80 -17.06 11.50 -3.76
CA ASN A 80 -16.03 12.27 -3.07
C ASN A 80 -16.67 13.19 -2.02
N GLY A 81 -16.06 13.25 -0.82
CA GLY A 81 -16.60 13.99 0.32
C GLY A 81 -17.70 13.24 1.08
N GLU A 82 -18.00 12.00 0.72
CA GLU A 82 -19.09 11.24 1.35
C GLU A 82 -18.60 10.45 2.56
N ILE A 83 -19.38 10.48 3.63
CA ILE A 83 -19.14 9.73 4.86
C ILE A 83 -19.63 8.28 4.66
N LEU A 84 -18.87 7.33 5.16
CA LEU A 84 -19.25 5.93 5.12
C LEU A 84 -20.51 5.65 5.94
N THR A 85 -21.26 4.63 5.52
CA THR A 85 -22.33 4.07 6.35
C THR A 85 -21.74 3.52 7.65
N MET A 86 -22.53 3.45 8.71
CA MET A 86 -22.09 2.92 10.01
C MET A 86 -21.51 1.50 9.90
N GLU A 87 -22.05 0.69 8.99
CA GLU A 87 -21.59 -0.68 8.77
C GLU A 87 -20.19 -0.71 8.14
N ASP A 88 -20.00 0.06 7.06
CA ASP A 88 -18.70 0.14 6.37
C ASP A 88 -17.65 0.85 7.23
N GLU A 89 -18.03 1.91 7.94
CA GLU A 89 -17.17 2.59 8.89
C GLU A 89 -16.65 1.64 9.95
N ARG A 90 -17.54 0.88 10.58
CA ARG A 90 -17.17 -0.12 11.57
C ARG A 90 -16.23 -1.17 10.97
N ALA A 91 -16.53 -1.67 9.78
CA ALA A 91 -15.69 -2.64 9.09
C ALA A 91 -14.30 -2.08 8.77
N VAL A 92 -14.20 -0.80 8.36
CA VAL A 92 -12.93 -0.12 8.09
C VAL A 92 -12.14 0.09 9.38
N VAL A 93 -12.78 0.51 10.45
CA VAL A 93 -12.10 0.72 11.75
C VAL A 93 -11.56 -0.58 12.30
N GLU A 94 -12.39 -1.62 12.37
CA GLU A 94 -12.05 -2.91 12.99
C GLU A 94 -11.03 -3.72 12.17
N ASN A 95 -11.06 -3.63 10.84
CA ASN A 95 -10.22 -4.47 9.99
C ASN A 95 -9.07 -3.74 9.30
N ILE A 96 -9.04 -2.41 9.32
CA ILE A 96 -8.04 -1.62 8.62
C ILE A 96 -7.38 -0.63 9.56
N LEU A 97 -8.11 0.38 10.03
CA LEU A 97 -7.55 1.52 10.74
C LEU A 97 -6.82 1.13 12.04
N ILE A 98 -7.34 0.14 12.77
CA ILE A 98 -6.72 -0.35 14.02
C ILE A 98 -5.27 -0.85 13.83
N TYR A 99 -4.91 -1.24 12.61
CA TYR A 99 -3.56 -1.69 12.28
C TYR A 99 -2.64 -0.57 11.80
N HIS A 100 -3.13 0.67 11.74
CA HIS A 100 -2.26 1.79 11.38
C HIS A 100 -1.19 2.00 12.46
N PRO A 101 0.12 2.09 12.12
CA PRO A 101 1.17 2.27 13.13
C PRO A 101 0.96 3.52 13.98
N ASP A 102 0.43 4.59 13.37
CA ASP A 102 0.11 5.85 14.05
C ASP A 102 -1.40 5.96 14.35
N TYR A 103 -2.04 4.86 14.76
CA TYR A 103 -3.49 4.81 15.02
C TYR A 103 -3.96 5.91 15.98
N GLU A 104 -3.27 6.06 17.11
CA GLU A 104 -3.57 7.07 18.15
C GLU A 104 -3.54 8.48 17.54
N ASP A 105 -2.51 8.78 16.75
CA ASP A 105 -2.36 10.08 16.10
C ASP A 105 -3.44 10.31 15.03
N LYS A 106 -3.86 9.26 14.32
CA LYS A 106 -4.95 9.36 13.33
C LYS A 106 -6.31 9.64 13.99
N ILE A 107 -6.59 9.01 15.11
CA ILE A 107 -7.82 9.25 15.90
C ILE A 107 -7.77 10.61 16.61
N GLY A 108 -6.64 10.97 17.21
CA GLY A 108 -6.44 12.27 17.87
C GLY A 108 -7.52 12.61 18.90
N SER A 109 -8.32 13.65 18.63
CA SER A 109 -9.42 14.11 19.51
C SER A 109 -10.59 13.12 19.62
N GLY A 110 -10.60 12.07 18.80
CA GLY A 110 -11.64 11.05 18.73
C GLY A 110 -12.21 10.90 17.33
N LEU A 111 -12.62 9.68 17.00
CA LEU A 111 -13.27 9.36 15.74
C LEU A 111 -14.71 9.85 15.75
N ASN A 112 -15.08 10.67 14.77
CA ASN A 112 -16.47 11.05 14.50
C ASN A 112 -17.03 10.20 13.34
N SER A 113 -16.27 10.07 12.23
CA SER A 113 -16.67 9.28 11.08
C SER A 113 -15.47 8.98 10.17
N ILE A 114 -15.68 8.10 9.19
CA ILE A 114 -14.74 7.87 8.08
C ILE A 114 -15.35 8.45 6.80
N MET A 115 -14.55 9.15 6.01
CA MET A 115 -14.95 9.78 4.75
C MET A 115 -14.08 9.29 3.60
N VAL A 116 -14.65 9.22 2.42
CA VAL A 116 -13.92 8.98 1.16
C VAL A 116 -13.79 10.30 0.41
N ASP A 117 -12.58 10.69 0.06
CA ASP A 117 -12.36 11.86 -0.77
C ASP A 117 -11.10 11.71 -1.62
N GLN A 118 -10.89 12.65 -2.53
CA GLN A 118 -9.64 12.80 -3.26
C GLN A 118 -8.57 13.39 -2.35
N HIS A 119 -7.34 12.88 -2.47
CA HIS A 119 -6.22 13.43 -1.71
C HIS A 119 -5.94 14.88 -2.17
N PRO A 120 -5.86 15.87 -1.27
CA PRO A 120 -5.76 17.27 -1.63
C PRO A 120 -4.48 17.64 -2.40
N LEU A 121 -3.40 16.88 -2.24
CA LEU A 121 -2.13 17.10 -2.94
C LEU A 121 -1.96 16.24 -4.20
N TYR A 122 -2.75 15.18 -4.36
CA TYR A 122 -2.64 14.25 -5.48
C TYR A 122 -3.97 14.16 -6.21
N LEU A 123 -4.01 14.61 -7.45
CA LEU A 123 -5.23 14.78 -8.25
C LEU A 123 -6.03 13.49 -8.53
N PHE A 124 -5.50 12.29 -8.26
CA PHE A 124 -6.13 11.06 -8.72
C PHE A 124 -6.41 9.95 -7.69
N PRO A 125 -5.65 9.70 -6.62
CA PRO A 125 -6.05 8.65 -5.70
C PRO A 125 -7.15 9.14 -4.77
N ARG A 126 -8.23 8.36 -4.69
CA ARG A 126 -9.19 8.49 -3.59
C ARG A 126 -8.59 7.85 -2.35
N CYS A 127 -8.78 8.49 -1.22
CA CYS A 127 -8.25 8.10 0.07
C CYS A 127 -9.37 7.99 1.10
N LEU A 128 -9.08 7.26 2.17
CA LEU A 128 -9.89 7.25 3.37
C LEU A 128 -9.38 8.34 4.33
N PHE A 129 -10.31 9.06 4.94
CA PHE A 129 -10.03 10.08 5.91
C PHE A 129 -10.73 9.78 7.23
N VAL A 130 -10.00 9.91 8.32
CA VAL A 130 -10.58 10.00 9.66
C VAL A 130 -11.11 11.41 9.84
N VAL A 131 -12.40 11.56 10.04
CA VAL A 131 -13.04 12.80 10.47
C VAL A 131 -13.09 12.78 11.99
N ARG A 132 -12.45 13.74 12.62
CA ARG A 132 -12.33 13.81 14.07
C ARG A 132 -13.48 14.58 14.71
N THR A 133 -13.65 14.40 16.02
CA THR A 133 -14.67 15.11 16.80
C THR A 133 -14.47 16.63 16.88
N ASP A 134 -13.24 17.11 16.68
CA ASP A 134 -12.90 18.55 16.58
C ASP A 134 -13.18 19.16 15.19
N GLY A 135 -13.66 18.34 14.25
CA GLY A 135 -13.92 18.73 12.86
C GLY A 135 -12.70 18.70 11.96
N SER A 136 -11.52 18.36 12.47
CA SER A 136 -10.35 18.11 11.63
C SER A 136 -10.48 16.75 10.93
N TRP A 137 -9.80 16.61 9.80
CA TRP A 137 -9.76 15.34 9.05
C TRP A 137 -8.34 15.06 8.57
N ILE A 138 -7.97 13.78 8.60
CA ILE A 138 -6.64 13.31 8.25
C ILE A 138 -6.73 12.04 7.42
N ASP A 139 -5.96 11.98 6.35
CA ASP A 139 -5.88 10.80 5.50
C ASP A 139 -5.16 9.63 6.19
N PHE A 140 -5.48 8.42 5.79
CA PHE A 140 -4.70 7.24 6.13
C PHE A 140 -4.65 6.26 4.96
N SER A 141 -3.52 5.56 4.89
CA SER A 141 -3.27 4.58 3.82
C SER A 141 -3.69 3.19 4.27
N TYR A 142 -4.67 2.61 3.61
CA TYR A 142 -5.06 1.22 3.85
C TYR A 142 -3.90 0.23 3.58
N ARG A 143 -2.97 0.58 2.68
CA ARG A 143 -1.80 -0.25 2.39
C ARG A 143 -0.86 -0.35 3.58
N VAL A 144 -0.60 0.76 4.24
CA VAL A 144 0.20 0.81 5.48
C VAL A 144 -0.46 -0.05 6.56
N CYS A 145 -1.77 0.03 6.70
CA CYS A 145 -2.52 -0.79 7.65
C CYS A 145 -2.41 -2.29 7.34
N ILE A 146 -2.56 -2.68 6.07
CA ILE A 146 -2.43 -4.08 5.64
C ILE A 146 -1.00 -4.60 5.85
N GLU A 147 -0.01 -3.79 5.52
CA GLU A 147 1.40 -4.14 5.74
C GLU A 147 1.68 -4.42 7.22
N GLU A 148 1.20 -3.54 8.10
CA GLU A 148 1.37 -3.71 9.53
C GLU A 148 0.58 -4.91 10.09
N TYR A 149 -0.64 -5.13 9.58
CA TYR A 149 -1.40 -6.34 9.89
C TYR A 149 -0.63 -7.62 9.54
N ILE A 150 -0.02 -7.67 8.33
CA ILE A 150 0.77 -8.83 7.90
C ILE A 150 1.99 -9.02 8.80
N LYS A 151 2.74 -7.95 9.09
CA LYS A 151 3.90 -8.00 9.98
C LYS A 151 3.54 -8.56 11.35
N ASN A 152 2.48 -8.03 11.95
CA ASN A 152 2.05 -8.42 13.29
C ASN A 152 1.52 -9.84 13.34
N LYS A 153 0.66 -10.22 12.39
CA LYS A 153 0.02 -11.54 12.37
C LYS A 153 0.98 -12.66 12.01
N TYR A 154 1.87 -12.42 11.05
CA TYR A 154 2.77 -13.44 10.51
C TYR A 154 4.21 -13.32 11.00
N GLN A 155 4.51 -12.30 11.82
CA GLN A 155 5.84 -11.99 12.35
C GLN A 155 6.90 -11.95 11.23
N ILE A 156 6.56 -11.26 10.14
CA ILE A 156 7.43 -11.13 8.97
C ILE A 156 8.14 -9.78 9.04
N PRO A 157 9.48 -9.76 8.97
CA PRO A 157 10.23 -8.51 8.89
C PRO A 157 9.89 -7.72 7.61
N SER A 158 9.88 -6.39 7.71
CA SER A 158 9.55 -5.50 6.57
C SER A 158 10.38 -5.77 5.32
N HIS A 159 11.70 -6.03 5.50
CA HIS A 159 12.60 -6.33 4.37
C HIS A 159 12.20 -7.59 3.60
N THR A 160 11.58 -8.57 4.27
CA THR A 160 11.10 -9.78 3.62
C THR A 160 9.86 -9.50 2.78
N LEU A 161 8.93 -8.68 3.27
CA LEU A 161 7.74 -8.29 2.53
C LEU A 161 8.11 -7.47 1.26
N THR A 162 9.07 -6.56 1.39
CA THR A 162 9.59 -5.79 0.26
C THR A 162 10.30 -6.69 -0.76
N ARG A 163 11.12 -7.63 -0.30
CA ARG A 163 11.84 -8.58 -1.18
C ARG A 163 10.89 -9.43 -2.03
N HIS A 164 9.75 -9.83 -1.47
CA HIS A 164 8.73 -10.62 -2.16
C HIS A 164 7.65 -9.76 -2.84
N GLY A 165 7.86 -8.44 -2.92
CA GLY A 165 6.97 -7.52 -3.63
C GLY A 165 5.56 -7.39 -3.03
N MET A 166 5.39 -7.72 -1.76
CA MET A 166 4.13 -7.55 -1.05
C MET A 166 3.91 -6.12 -0.57
N CYS A 167 5.01 -5.37 -0.39
CA CYS A 167 5.01 -3.98 0.02
C CYS A 167 5.97 -3.17 -0.85
N ASN A 168 5.50 -2.04 -1.35
CA ASN A 168 6.29 -1.00 -2.04
C ASN A 168 5.86 0.35 -1.54
#